data_a84bddd265b4be909f408e9114ecd12e
#
_entry.id   a84bddd265b4be909f408e9114ecd12e
#
_cell.length_a   1.000
_cell.length_b   1.000
_cell.length_c   1.000
_cell.angle_alpha   90.00
_cell.angle_beta   90.00
_cell.angle_gamma   90.00
#
_symmetry.space_group_name_H-M   'P 1'
#
loop_
_entity.id
_entity.type
_entity.pdbx_description
1 polymer ?
#
loop_
_entity_poly.entity_id
_entity_poly.type
_entity_poly.pdbx_seq_one_letter_code
_entity_poly.pdbx_strand_id
1 'polypeptide(L)'
;MIAALDARPGLAGQLREKIAELAAQVRREPGCLTFTAYEARDVPGRFYLYEVYASAAAFAEHLQTQPVHDFIAAVPALSTAQPGSLVQLDEITVG
;
A
#
# COMPACT_ATOMS: atom_id res chain seq x y z
N MET A 1 -3.50 -0.43 -9.02
CA MET A 1 -2.90 0.82 -8.53
C MET A 1 -1.55 0.57 -7.86
N ILE A 2 -0.77 1.58 -7.70
CA ILE A 2 0.52 1.49 -7.04
C ILE A 2 0.68 2.68 -6.07
N ALA A 3 1.21 2.40 -4.88
CA ALA A 3 1.53 3.43 -3.90
C ALA A 3 3.02 3.37 -3.58
N ALA A 4 3.64 4.52 -3.36
CA ALA A 4 5.04 4.61 -2.97
C ALA A 4 5.15 5.26 -1.59
N LEU A 5 6.00 4.69 -0.74
CA LEU A 5 6.24 5.15 0.62
C LEU A 5 7.75 5.18 0.88
N ASP A 6 8.25 6.30 1.37
CA ASP A 6 9.65 6.41 1.81
C ASP A 6 9.69 6.44 3.33
N ALA A 7 10.43 5.53 3.92
CA ALA A 7 10.61 5.50 5.37
C ALA A 7 11.40 6.71 5.85
N ARG A 8 11.02 7.24 7.00
CA ARG A 8 11.87 8.22 7.69
C ARG A 8 13.18 7.57 8.10
N PRO A 9 14.27 8.32 8.22
CA PRO A 9 15.56 7.77 8.62
C PRO A 9 15.44 6.89 9.89
N GLY A 10 15.97 5.68 9.81
CA GLY A 10 15.98 4.73 10.93
C GLY A 10 14.67 3.98 11.15
N LEU A 11 13.61 4.25 10.38
CA LEU A 11 12.29 3.66 10.59
C LEU A 11 11.86 2.65 9.51
N ALA A 12 12.77 2.29 8.60
CA ALA A 12 12.43 1.35 7.52
C ALA A 12 11.91 0.00 8.03
N GLY A 13 12.50 -0.53 9.10
CA GLY A 13 12.06 -1.78 9.71
C GLY A 13 10.64 -1.70 10.26
N GLN A 14 10.32 -0.60 10.95
CA GLN A 14 8.98 -0.39 11.49
C GLN A 14 7.94 -0.21 10.38
N LEU A 15 8.28 0.52 9.33
CA LEU A 15 7.38 0.70 8.19
C LEU A 15 7.16 -0.64 7.48
N ARG A 16 8.21 -1.45 7.30
CA ARG A 16 8.10 -2.78 6.70
C ARG A 16 7.14 -3.67 7.48
N GLU A 17 7.22 -3.66 8.81
CA GLU A 17 6.32 -4.44 9.66
C GLU A 17 4.88 -3.97 9.51
N LYS A 18 4.64 -2.66 9.48
CA LYS A 18 3.29 -2.11 9.29
C LYS A 18 2.70 -2.49 7.93
N ILE A 19 3.51 -2.44 6.89
CA ILE A 19 3.10 -2.87 5.55
C ILE A 19 2.76 -4.36 5.54
N ALA A 20 3.57 -5.19 6.19
CA ALA A 20 3.31 -6.63 6.26
C ALA A 20 2.01 -6.95 7.00
N GLU A 21 1.74 -6.26 8.11
CA GLU A 21 0.48 -6.40 8.85
C GLU A 21 -0.71 -6.01 7.98
N LEU A 22 -0.62 -4.88 7.29
CA LEU A 22 -1.66 -4.42 6.38
C LEU A 22 -1.92 -5.44 5.28
N ALA A 23 -0.86 -5.92 4.63
CA ALA A 23 -0.98 -6.90 3.54
C ALA A 23 -1.71 -8.16 3.99
N ALA A 24 -1.38 -8.69 5.17
CA ALA A 24 -2.02 -9.88 5.71
C ALA A 24 -3.52 -9.68 5.91
N GLN A 25 -3.93 -8.49 6.35
CA GLN A 25 -5.33 -8.17 6.61
C GLN A 25 -6.10 -7.87 5.31
N VAL A 26 -5.50 -7.09 4.42
CA VAL A 26 -6.13 -6.70 3.14
C VAL A 26 -6.37 -7.91 2.25
N ARG A 27 -5.46 -8.88 2.26
CA ARG A 27 -5.61 -10.11 1.48
C ARG A 27 -6.81 -10.95 1.88
N ARG A 28 -7.40 -10.70 3.06
CA ARG A 28 -8.63 -11.36 3.51
C ARG A 28 -9.89 -10.69 2.97
N GLU A 29 -9.78 -9.50 2.40
CA GLU A 29 -10.92 -8.81 1.81
C GLU A 29 -11.37 -9.55 0.55
N PRO A 30 -12.67 -9.87 0.42
CA PRO A 30 -13.16 -10.62 -0.76
C PRO A 30 -12.91 -9.92 -2.09
N GLY A 31 -12.89 -8.59 -2.07
CA GLY A 31 -12.67 -7.79 -3.28
C GLY A 31 -11.21 -7.50 -3.60
N CYS A 32 -10.27 -7.92 -2.76
CA CYS A 32 -8.84 -7.75 -3.04
C CYS A 32 -8.32 -8.92 -3.88
N LEU A 33 -7.92 -8.64 -5.11
CA LEU A 33 -7.36 -9.65 -6.01
C LEU A 33 -5.84 -9.78 -5.83
N THR A 34 -5.16 -8.67 -5.60
CA THR A 34 -3.72 -8.64 -5.40
C THR A 34 -3.35 -7.53 -4.42
N PHE A 35 -2.49 -7.86 -3.48
CA PHE A 35 -1.83 -6.87 -2.63
C PHE A 35 -0.42 -7.37 -2.37
N THR A 36 0.56 -6.76 -3.04
CA THR A 36 1.96 -7.16 -2.95
C THR A 36 2.81 -5.94 -2.64
N ALA A 37 3.68 -6.07 -1.65
CA ALA A 37 4.59 -5.02 -1.23
C ALA A 37 6.01 -5.35 -1.70
N TYR A 38 6.72 -4.31 -2.13
CA TYR A 38 8.11 -4.41 -2.58
C TYR A 38 8.95 -3.35 -1.89
N GLU A 39 10.19 -3.66 -1.61
CA GLU A 39 11.18 -2.64 -1.23
C GLU A 39 12.12 -2.43 -2.41
N ALA A 40 12.41 -1.18 -2.76
CA ALA A 40 13.32 -0.87 -3.85
C ALA A 40 14.73 -1.33 -3.49
N ARG A 41 15.36 -2.03 -4.43
CA ARG A 41 16.69 -2.60 -4.21
C ARG A 41 17.76 -1.50 -4.12
N ASP A 42 17.60 -0.44 -4.92
CA ASP A 42 18.59 0.64 -5.06
C ASP A 42 18.31 1.86 -4.17
N VAL A 43 17.16 1.88 -3.51
CA VAL A 43 16.74 2.97 -2.61
C VAL A 43 16.25 2.35 -1.31
N PRO A 44 17.14 2.07 -0.35
CA PRO A 44 16.73 1.49 0.93
C PRO A 44 15.67 2.35 1.62
N GLY A 45 14.64 1.70 2.16
CA GLY A 45 13.55 2.40 2.82
C GLY A 45 12.44 2.88 1.89
N ARG A 46 12.56 2.67 0.59
CA ARG A 46 11.47 2.95 -0.35
C ARG A 46 10.67 1.68 -0.61
N PHE A 47 9.36 1.79 -0.40
CA PHE A 47 8.42 0.68 -0.57
C PHE A 47 7.41 1.01 -1.65
N TYR A 48 6.98 -0.02 -2.39
CA TYR A 48 5.91 0.08 -3.37
C TYR A 48 4.84 -0.94 -3.00
N LEU A 49 3.58 -0.50 -3.02
CA LEU A 49 2.43 -1.37 -2.80
C LEU A 49 1.69 -1.49 -4.14
N TYR A 50 1.64 -2.69 -4.68
CA TYR A 50 0.88 -2.98 -5.90
C TYR A 50 -0.43 -3.64 -5.50
N GLU A 51 -1.55 -3.02 -5.89
CA GLU A 51 -2.88 -3.41 -5.43
C GLU A 51 -3.84 -3.52 -6.60
N VAL A 52 -4.61 -4.60 -6.62
CA VAL A 52 -5.68 -4.81 -7.60
C VAL A 52 -6.95 -5.21 -6.86
N TYR A 53 -8.05 -4.53 -7.14
CA TYR A 53 -9.36 -4.79 -6.56
C TYR A 53 -10.32 -5.22 -7.66
N ALA A 54 -11.33 -6.03 -7.28
CA ALA A 54 -12.29 -6.58 -8.24
C ALA A 54 -13.15 -5.51 -8.92
N SER A 55 -13.36 -4.36 -8.24
CA SER A 55 -14.19 -3.28 -8.74
C SER A 55 -13.88 -1.98 -7.99
N ALA A 56 -14.39 -0.87 -8.48
CA ALA A 56 -14.32 0.41 -7.78
C ALA A 56 -15.05 0.33 -6.42
N ALA A 57 -16.16 -0.40 -6.35
CA ALA A 57 -16.87 -0.60 -5.10
C ALA A 57 -16.04 -1.38 -4.08
N ALA A 58 -15.32 -2.40 -4.52
CA ALA A 58 -14.42 -3.18 -3.65
C ALA A 58 -13.31 -2.30 -3.08
N PHE A 59 -12.74 -1.41 -3.89
CA PHE A 59 -11.73 -0.46 -3.42
C PHE A 59 -12.33 0.54 -2.42
N ALA A 60 -13.53 1.04 -2.68
CA ALA A 60 -14.21 1.94 -1.75
C ALA A 60 -14.46 1.27 -0.40
N GLU A 61 -14.87 0.00 -0.39
CA GLU A 61 -15.03 -0.78 0.84
C GLU A 61 -13.71 -0.96 1.56
N HIS A 62 -12.63 -1.25 0.83
CA HIS A 62 -11.28 -1.37 1.37
C HIS A 62 -10.89 -0.12 2.18
N LEU A 63 -11.17 1.07 1.64
CA LEU A 63 -10.84 2.34 2.30
C LEU A 63 -11.63 2.57 3.60
N GLN A 64 -12.72 1.83 3.82
CA GLN A 64 -13.53 1.93 5.04
C GLN A 64 -13.09 0.96 6.13
N THR A 65 -12.17 0.06 5.84
CA THR A 65 -11.76 -0.96 6.83
C THR A 65 -10.88 -0.36 7.92
N GLN A 66 -10.96 -0.94 9.13
CA GLN A 66 -10.14 -0.49 10.24
C GLN A 66 -8.64 -0.66 9.99
N PRO A 67 -8.17 -1.78 9.39
CA PRO A 67 -6.75 -1.92 9.07
C PRO A 67 -6.20 -0.79 8.20
N VAL A 68 -6.96 -0.33 7.23
CA VAL A 68 -6.55 0.78 6.36
C VAL A 68 -6.52 2.09 7.14
N HIS A 69 -7.55 2.35 7.97
CA HIS A 69 -7.57 3.55 8.80
C HIS A 69 -6.37 3.59 9.76
N ASP A 70 -6.06 2.47 10.39
CA ASP A 70 -4.92 2.37 11.31
C ASP A 70 -3.60 2.59 10.58
N PHE A 71 -3.47 2.02 9.39
CA PHE A 71 -2.26 2.20 8.57
C PHE A 71 -2.07 3.67 8.16
N ILE A 72 -3.12 4.30 7.65
CA ILE A 72 -3.08 5.71 7.25
C ILE A 72 -2.73 6.60 8.44
N ALA A 73 -3.25 6.29 9.62
CA ALA A 73 -2.94 7.05 10.84
C ALA A 73 -1.47 6.88 11.26
N ALA A 74 -0.88 5.71 11.02
CA ALA A 74 0.51 5.42 11.40
C ALA A 74 1.53 6.00 10.41
N VAL A 75 1.17 6.16 9.13
CA VAL A 75 2.10 6.55 8.06
C VAL A 75 2.86 7.85 8.34
N PRO A 76 2.24 8.95 8.81
CA PRO A 76 2.99 10.19 9.01
C PRO A 76 4.17 10.10 9.97
N ALA A 77 4.09 9.19 10.96
CA ALA A 77 5.19 8.97 11.90
C ALA A 77 6.32 8.13 11.32
N LEU A 78 6.04 7.30 10.33
CA LEU A 78 6.97 6.30 9.79
C LEU A 78 7.51 6.68 8.41
N SER A 79 6.78 7.50 7.66
CA SER A 79 7.06 7.77 6.26
C SER A 79 6.99 9.26 5.95
N THR A 80 7.77 9.66 4.95
CA THR A 80 7.70 10.99 4.34
C THR A 80 6.72 11.03 3.17
N ALA A 81 5.92 9.95 2.97
CA ALA A 81 4.95 9.89 1.89
C ALA A 81 4.02 11.11 1.92
N GLN A 82 3.79 11.68 0.75
CA GLN A 82 2.89 12.79 0.59
C GLN A 82 1.51 12.29 0.17
N PRO A 83 0.43 13.04 0.50
CA PRO A 83 -0.88 12.76 -0.08
C PRO A 83 -0.76 12.76 -1.60
N GLY A 84 -1.36 11.75 -2.26
CA GLY A 84 -1.28 11.61 -3.71
C GLY A 84 -0.16 10.73 -4.21
N SER A 85 0.57 10.05 -3.32
CA SER A 85 1.56 9.04 -3.74
C SER A 85 0.91 7.78 -4.29
N LEU A 86 -0.41 7.64 -4.16
CA LEU A 86 -1.19 6.57 -4.75
C LEU A 86 -1.50 6.90 -6.21
N VAL A 87 -1.12 6.02 -7.12
CA VAL A 87 -1.35 6.18 -8.56
C VAL A 87 -2.30 5.10 -9.06
N GLN A 88 -3.40 5.52 -9.66
CA GLN A 88 -4.31 4.61 -10.34
C GLN A 88 -3.73 4.24 -11.71
N LEU A 89 -3.82 2.97 -12.05
CA LEU A 89 -3.26 2.45 -13.29
C LEU A 89 -4.33 1.78 -14.12
N ASP A 90 -4.32 2.05 -15.42
CA ASP A 90 -5.15 1.33 -16.37
C ASP A 90 -4.26 0.38 -17.17
N GLU A 91 -4.68 -0.88 -17.26
CA GLU A 91 -3.93 -1.86 -18.03
C GLU A 91 -4.01 -1.52 -19.52
N ILE A 92 -2.85 -1.55 -20.19
CA ILE A 92 -2.81 -1.42 -21.64
C ILE A 92 -3.04 -2.81 -22.22
N THR A 93 -4.12 -2.97 -22.95
CA THR A 93 -4.43 -4.23 -23.62
C THR A 93 -3.45 -4.45 -24.77
N VAL A 94 -2.71 -5.54 -24.72
CA VAL A 94 -1.77 -5.94 -25.79
C VAL A 94 -2.20 -7.28 -26.38
N GLY A 95 -2.17 -7.34 -27.66
CA GLY A 95 -2.48 -8.55 -28.37
C GLY A 95 -3.80 -8.64 -28.98
#